data_691920dc1a3ba4d40f9cf6adcc614e43
#
_entry.id   691920dc1a3ba4d40f9cf6adcc614e43
#
_cell.length_a   1.000
_cell.length_b   1.000
_cell.length_c   1.000
_cell.angle_alpha   90.00
_cell.angle_beta   90.00
_cell.angle_gamma   90.00
#
_symmetry.space_group_name_H-M   'P 1'
#
loop_
_entity.id
_entity.type
_entity.pdbx_description
1 polymer ?
#
loop_
_entity_poly.entity_id
_entity_poly.type
_entity_poly.pdbx_seq_one_letter_code
_entity_poly.pdbx_strand_id
1 'polypeptide(L)' 'MHQENYTEKAIRTIGVPSAVSRMFGFNSPQSVFNWIKNNKVPAERVIQLCELGGWVVSPHQLRPDLYPNQTDGLPKQ' A
#
# COMPACT_ATOMS: atom_id res chain seq x y z
N MET A 1 15.46 16.18 5.50
CA MET A 1 15.03 15.46 4.29
C MET A 1 13.86 14.56 4.63
N HIS A 2 12.77 14.74 3.91
CA HIS A 2 11.58 13.95 4.18
C HIS A 2 11.60 12.68 3.33
N GLN A 3 11.47 11.53 3.99
CA GLN A 3 11.18 10.31 3.28
C GLN A 3 9.68 10.28 3.00
N GLU A 4 9.33 10.00 1.76
CA GLU A 4 7.93 9.88 1.41
C GLU A 4 7.35 8.61 2.02
N ASN A 5 6.18 8.74 2.66
CA ASN A 5 5.47 7.58 3.16
C ASN A 5 4.60 7.03 2.05
N TYR A 6 5.13 6.08 1.29
CA TYR A 6 4.42 5.49 0.17
C TYR A 6 3.19 4.71 0.60
N THR A 7 3.19 4.16 1.81
CA THR A 7 2.00 3.49 2.35
C THR A 7 0.86 4.48 2.50
N GLU A 8 1.12 5.64 3.08
CA GLU A 8 0.12 6.69 3.22
C GLU A 8 -0.34 7.18 1.85
N LYS A 9 0.60 7.40 0.93
CA LYS A 9 0.27 7.84 -0.43
C LYS A 9 -0.64 6.85 -1.14
N ALA A 10 -0.34 5.56 -1.06
CA ALA A 10 -1.16 4.52 -1.68
C ALA A 10 -2.57 4.53 -1.10
N ILE A 11 -2.69 4.62 0.22
CA ILE A 11 -3.99 4.61 0.87
C ILE A 11 -4.79 5.85 0.50
N ARG A 12 -4.17 7.03 0.52
CA ARG A 12 -4.86 8.27 0.18
C ARG A 12 -5.31 8.31 -1.27
N THR A 13 -4.60 7.63 -2.17
CA THR A 13 -5.02 7.51 -3.57
C THR A 13 -6.34 6.75 -3.69
N ILE A 14 -6.59 5.79 -2.81
CA ILE A 14 -7.83 5.01 -2.78
C ILE A 14 -8.93 5.77 -2.04
N GLY A 15 -8.60 6.31 -0.87
CA GLY A 15 -9.56 7.00 -0.03
C GLY A 15 -9.01 7.21 1.37
N VAL A 16 -9.91 7.31 2.35
CA VAL A 16 -9.51 7.44 3.75
C VAL A 16 -9.21 6.05 4.34
N PRO A 17 -8.40 5.97 5.42
CA PRO A 17 -8.04 4.67 5.99
C PRO A 17 -9.23 3.78 6.37
N SER A 18 -10.32 4.35 6.86
CA SER A 18 -11.49 3.54 7.21
C SER A 18 -12.14 2.92 5.98
N ALA A 19 -12.16 3.64 4.85
CA ALA A 19 -12.69 3.10 3.60
C ALA A 19 -11.81 1.97 3.08
N VAL A 20 -10.50 2.16 3.12
CA VAL A 20 -9.55 1.13 2.69
C VAL A 20 -9.70 -0.12 3.57
N SER A 21 -9.83 0.08 4.87
CA SER A 21 -10.05 -1.01 5.82
C SER A 21 -11.28 -1.84 5.45
N ARG A 22 -12.39 -1.16 5.10
CA ARG A 22 -13.61 -1.88 4.67
C ARG A 22 -13.40 -2.65 3.38
N MET A 23 -12.62 -2.10 2.45
CA MET A 23 -12.31 -2.80 1.19
C MET A 23 -11.54 -4.09 1.43
N PHE A 24 -10.72 -4.13 2.47
CA PHE A 24 -9.99 -5.34 2.86
C PHE A 24 -10.80 -6.27 3.77
N GLY A 25 -12.02 -5.85 4.16
CA GLY A 25 -12.87 -6.67 5.02
C GLY A 25 -12.48 -6.62 6.50
N PHE A 26 -11.74 -5.60 6.92
CA PHE A 26 -11.35 -5.46 8.33
C PHE A 26 -12.48 -4.83 9.14
N ASN A 27 -12.60 -5.24 10.41
CA ASN A 27 -13.63 -4.73 11.30
C ASN A 27 -13.34 -3.32 11.80
N SER A 28 -12.07 -2.90 11.77
CA SER A 28 -11.68 -1.56 12.22
C SER A 28 -10.53 -1.05 11.36
N PRO A 29 -10.30 0.28 11.34
CA PRO A 29 -9.21 0.84 10.54
C PRO A 29 -7.84 0.71 11.21
N GLN A 30 -7.73 0.06 12.35
CA GLN A 30 -6.50 0.02 13.14
C GLN A 30 -5.32 -0.55 12.37
N SER A 31 -5.53 -1.64 11.62
CA SER A 31 -4.46 -2.26 10.85
C SER A 31 -3.91 -1.30 9.79
N VAL A 32 -4.82 -0.58 9.10
CA VAL A 32 -4.42 0.37 8.07
C VAL A 32 -3.66 1.55 8.69
N PHE A 33 -4.10 2.06 9.84
CA PHE A 33 -3.37 3.12 10.54
C PHE A 33 -1.97 2.63 10.95
N ASN A 34 -1.85 1.38 11.39
CA ASN A 34 -0.55 0.82 11.75
C ASN A 34 0.37 0.72 10.52
N TRP A 35 -0.17 0.36 9.36
CA TRP A 35 0.62 0.32 8.13
C TRP A 35 1.20 1.70 7.82
N ILE A 36 0.38 2.74 7.95
CA ILE A 36 0.82 4.12 7.70
C ILE A 36 1.89 4.52 8.71
N LYS A 37 1.63 4.26 9.98
CA LYS A 37 2.54 4.64 11.07
C LYS A 37 3.93 4.02 10.88
N ASN A 38 3.96 2.75 10.49
CA ASN A 38 5.21 2.01 10.33
C ASN A 38 5.76 2.10 8.91
N ASN A 39 5.00 2.71 7.99
CA ASN A 39 5.31 2.76 6.56
C ASN A 39 5.61 1.37 6.04
N LYS A 40 4.77 0.41 6.39
CA LYS A 40 4.99 -0.99 6.05
C LYS A 40 3.67 -1.72 5.87
N VAL A 41 3.44 -2.22 4.66
CA VAL A 41 2.27 -3.02 4.32
C VAL A 41 2.65 -4.49 4.41
N PRO A 42 1.81 -5.35 5.03
CA PRO A 42 2.08 -6.79 5.04
C PRO A 42 2.27 -7.35 3.64
N ALA A 43 3.16 -8.33 3.50
CA ALA A 43 3.52 -8.88 2.20
C ALA A 43 2.30 -9.32 1.39
N GLU A 44 1.33 -9.97 2.05
CA GLU A 44 0.13 -10.50 1.38
C GLU A 44 -0.87 -9.42 0.96
N ARG A 45 -0.65 -8.17 1.36
CA ARG A 45 -1.56 -7.06 1.03
C ARG A 45 -0.99 -6.09 0.02
N VAL A 46 0.30 -6.20 -0.32
CA VAL A 46 0.99 -5.22 -1.17
C VAL A 46 0.35 -5.11 -2.55
N ILE A 47 0.19 -6.24 -3.24
CA ILE A 47 -0.34 -6.24 -4.61
C ILE A 47 -1.78 -5.74 -4.64
N GLN A 48 -2.62 -6.21 -3.71
CA GLN A 48 -4.00 -5.79 -3.63
C GLN A 48 -4.12 -4.28 -3.39
N LEU A 49 -3.30 -3.74 -2.50
CA LEU A 49 -3.31 -2.31 -2.20
C LEU A 49 -2.91 -1.50 -3.45
N CYS A 50 -1.86 -1.92 -4.15
CA CYS A 50 -1.43 -1.25 -5.38
C CYS A 50 -2.51 -1.30 -6.45
N GLU A 51 -3.16 -2.45 -6.61
CA GLU A 51 -4.22 -2.63 -7.60
C GLU A 51 -5.41 -1.71 -7.30
N LEU A 52 -5.83 -1.64 -6.04
CA LEU A 52 -6.93 -0.77 -5.62
C LEU A 52 -6.62 0.69 -5.91
N GLY A 53 -5.36 1.09 -5.80
CA GLY A 53 -4.92 2.45 -6.07
C GLY A 53 -4.58 2.73 -7.52
N GLY A 54 -4.87 1.79 -8.44
CA GLY A 54 -4.60 1.98 -9.87
C GLY A 54 -3.12 2.05 -10.21
N TRP A 55 -2.28 1.42 -9.38
CA TRP A 55 -0.82 1.34 -9.58
C TRP A 55 -0.11 2.70 -9.54
N VAL A 56 -0.75 3.69 -8.91
CA VAL A 56 -0.09 5.00 -8.67
C VAL A 56 1.15 4.81 -7.81
N VAL A 57 1.07 3.91 -6.83
CA VAL A 57 2.22 3.49 -6.04
C VAL A 57 2.52 2.05 -6.40
N SER A 58 3.79 1.74 -6.65
CA SER A 58 4.20 0.40 -7.07
C SER A 58 4.52 -0.49 -5.87
N PRO A 59 4.49 -1.82 -6.04
CA PRO A 59 4.96 -2.73 -5.00
C PRO A 59 6.39 -2.44 -4.55
N HIS A 60 7.27 -2.07 -5.50
CA HIS A 60 8.64 -1.70 -5.17
C HIS A 60 8.69 -0.52 -4.19
N GLN A 61 7.84 0.48 -4.40
CA GLN A 61 7.81 1.66 -3.51
C GLN A 61 7.28 1.31 -2.12
N LEU A 62 6.32 0.38 -2.05
CA LEU A 62 5.77 -0.04 -0.75
C LEU A 62 6.71 -0.96 0.02
N ARG A 63 7.28 -1.94 -0.66
CA ARG A 63 8.13 -2.96 -0.03
C ARG A 63 9.33 -3.27 -0.91
N PRO A 64 10.33 -2.37 -0.95
CA PRO A 64 11.53 -2.62 -1.76
C PRO A 64 12.32 -3.84 -1.30
N ASP A 65 12.15 -4.27 -0.05
CA ASP A 65 12.76 -5.49 0.45
C ASP A 65 12.19 -6.76 -0.20
N LEU A 66 10.91 -6.72 -0.59
CA LEU A 66 10.23 -7.84 -1.25
C LEU A 66 10.22 -7.70 -2.77
N TYR A 67 10.20 -6.47 -3.25
CA TYR A 67 10.10 -6.13 -4.67
C TYR A 67 11.26 -5.21 -5.02
N PRO A 68 12.48 -5.76 -5.20
CA PRO A 68 13.68 -4.95 -5.34
C PRO A 68 13.79 -4.18 -6.65
N ASN A 69 13.07 -4.59 -7.69
CA ASN A 69 13.09 -3.92 -8.98
C ASN A 69 11.83 -3.07 -9.16
N GLN A 70 11.98 -1.95 -9.86
CA GLN A 70 10.89 -0.98 -10.03
C GLN A 70 9.63 -1.58 -10.66
N THR A 71 9.79 -2.61 -11.50
CA THR A 71 8.66 -3.23 -12.19
C THR A 71 8.16 -4.50 -11.52
N ASP A 72 8.79 -4.93 -10.42
CA ASP A 72 8.38 -6.13 -9.71
C ASP A 72 6.94 -5.99 -9.19
N GLY A 73 6.15 -7.02 -9.42
CA GLY A 73 4.76 -7.03 -8.95
C GLY A 73 3.78 -6.24 -9.79
N LEU A 74 4.26 -5.48 -10.78
CA LEU A 74 3.37 -4.74 -11.67
C LEU A 74 2.69 -5.68 -12.65
N PRO A 75 1.47 -5.33 -13.11
CA PRO A 75 0.79 -6.18 -14.09
C PRO A 75 1.57 -6.20 -15.40
N LYS A 76 1.55 -7.34 -16.05
CA LYS A 76 2.17 -7.48 -17.38
C LYS A 76 1.30 -6.80 -18.42
N GLN A 77 1.97 -6.10 -19.33
CA GLN A 77 1.30 -5.46 -20.45
C GLN A 77 1.36 -6.35 -21.69
#